data_dbb184cc13bbf74b4165517c11ef71d6
#
_entry.id   dbb184cc13bbf74b4165517c11ef71d6
#
_cell.length_a   1.000
_cell.length_b   1.000
_cell.length_c   1.000
_cell.angle_alpha   90.00
_cell.angle_beta   90.00
_cell.angle_gamma   90.00
#
_symmetry.space_group_name_H-M   'P 1'
#
loop_
_entity.id
_entity.type
_entity.pdbx_description
1 polymer ?
#
loop_
_entity_poly.entity_id
_entity_poly.type
_entity_poly.pdbx_seq_one_letter_code
_entity_poly.pdbx_strand_id
1 'polypeptide(L)'
;MTTVHSDLLVHERVLLERGEVVVGIDEVGRGALAGPMIVGAVVLTNATAPPASLNDSKLLTPMQREALEDPLRIWAADWSVGSVSAAEIDAWGLRLALAVAATRALDALRVRPSVALIDGSFNLLRAPQDIRFGVEAAPELTYRTLSASTIVKGDQRCASIAAASVLAKVRRDRLMVELDRHFAEYGWSSNKGYGAKRHMEAIHRFGQTVHHRHSWHLPEMITN
;
A
#
# COMPACT_ATOMS: atom_id res chain seq x y z
N MET A 1 -34.65 -0.42 -0.17
CA MET A 1 -33.68 -1.54 -0.21
C MET A 1 -32.56 -1.20 0.74
N THR A 2 -32.55 -1.78 1.92
CA THR A 2 -31.49 -1.62 2.91
C THR A 2 -30.26 -2.38 2.38
N THR A 3 -29.26 -1.67 1.90
CA THR A 3 -27.94 -2.23 1.60
C THR A 3 -27.41 -2.84 2.92
N VAL A 4 -27.35 -4.15 2.97
CA VAL A 4 -26.64 -4.86 4.02
C VAL A 4 -25.17 -4.48 3.85
N HIS A 5 -24.71 -3.49 4.63
CA HIS A 5 -23.27 -3.26 4.76
C HIS A 5 -22.69 -4.53 5.37
N SER A 6 -21.87 -5.25 4.61
CA SER A 6 -21.12 -6.37 5.16
C SER A 6 -20.32 -5.86 6.35
N ASP A 7 -20.43 -6.56 7.49
CA ASP A 7 -19.65 -6.20 8.69
C ASP A 7 -18.16 -6.37 8.40
N LEU A 8 -17.46 -5.25 8.17
CA LEU A 8 -16.04 -5.23 7.85
C LEU A 8 -15.14 -5.68 9.01
N LEU A 9 -15.69 -5.88 10.22
CA LEU A 9 -14.92 -6.31 11.39
C LEU A 9 -15.02 -7.82 11.70
N VAL A 10 -15.62 -8.62 10.83
CA VAL A 10 -15.82 -10.05 11.09
C VAL A 10 -14.51 -10.79 11.38
N HIS A 11 -13.47 -10.50 10.60
CA HIS A 11 -12.16 -11.15 10.78
C HIS A 11 -11.42 -10.62 12.00
N GLU A 12 -11.42 -9.31 12.18
CA GLU A 12 -10.76 -8.66 13.31
C GLU A 12 -11.40 -9.04 14.65
N ARG A 13 -12.74 -9.10 14.72
CA ARG A 13 -13.47 -9.40 15.96
C ARG A 13 -13.05 -10.73 16.56
N VAL A 14 -12.94 -11.78 15.76
CA VAL A 14 -12.51 -13.11 16.21
C VAL A 14 -11.12 -13.10 16.84
N LEU A 15 -10.22 -12.28 16.32
CA LEU A 15 -8.85 -12.17 16.83
C LEU A 15 -8.81 -11.28 18.06
N LEU A 16 -9.51 -10.15 18.05
CA LEU A 16 -9.60 -9.22 19.18
C LEU A 16 -10.25 -9.86 20.41
N GLU A 17 -11.27 -10.71 20.26
CA GLU A 17 -11.89 -11.50 21.34
C GLU A 17 -10.91 -12.49 21.99
N ARG A 18 -9.85 -12.89 21.29
CA ARG A 18 -8.76 -13.71 21.82
C ARG A 18 -7.66 -12.90 22.50
N GLY A 19 -7.82 -11.59 22.59
CA GLY A 19 -6.81 -10.68 23.15
C GLY A 19 -5.67 -10.33 22.20
N GLU A 20 -5.79 -10.62 20.90
CA GLU A 20 -4.79 -10.28 19.90
C GLU A 20 -4.80 -8.78 19.59
N VAL A 21 -3.64 -8.25 19.27
CA VAL A 21 -3.46 -6.92 18.68
C VAL A 21 -3.35 -7.10 17.16
N VAL A 22 -4.38 -6.68 16.44
CA VAL A 22 -4.54 -6.95 15.02
C VAL A 22 -3.97 -5.80 14.20
N VAL A 23 -3.13 -6.09 13.19
CA VAL A 23 -2.74 -5.11 12.17
C VAL A 23 -3.28 -5.50 10.80
N GLY A 24 -3.98 -4.57 10.14
CA GLY A 24 -4.36 -4.69 8.73
C GLY A 24 -3.29 -4.06 7.84
N ILE A 25 -2.93 -4.74 6.76
CA ILE A 25 -1.86 -4.32 5.85
C ILE A 25 -2.35 -4.35 4.40
N ASP A 26 -2.11 -3.26 3.66
CA ASP A 26 -2.37 -3.16 2.22
C ASP A 26 -1.27 -2.35 1.51
N GLU A 27 -1.06 -2.60 0.21
CA GLU A 27 -0.08 -1.89 -0.60
C GLU A 27 -0.72 -1.02 -1.69
N VAL A 28 -0.06 0.07 -2.05
CA VAL A 28 -0.42 0.94 -3.16
C VAL A 28 0.79 1.25 -4.05
N GLY A 29 0.53 1.39 -5.35
CA GLY A 29 1.58 1.71 -6.33
C GLY A 29 2.36 0.50 -6.83
N ARG A 30 1.93 -0.72 -6.54
CA ARG A 30 2.58 -1.95 -6.99
C ARG A 30 2.78 -1.99 -8.52
N GLY A 31 1.76 -1.68 -9.31
CA GLY A 31 1.79 -1.71 -10.78
C GLY A 31 2.12 -0.37 -11.44
N ALA A 32 2.59 0.63 -10.70
CA ALA A 32 2.95 1.93 -11.27
C ALA A 32 4.33 1.88 -11.96
N LEU A 33 4.51 2.61 -13.05
CA LEU A 33 5.78 2.74 -13.78
C LEU A 33 6.73 3.74 -13.11
N ALA A 34 6.18 4.65 -12.30
CA ALA A 34 6.94 5.68 -11.59
C ALA A 34 6.41 5.90 -10.16
N GLY A 35 7.30 6.42 -9.33
CA GLY A 35 7.03 6.76 -7.94
C GLY A 35 7.17 5.58 -6.99
N PRO A 36 7.09 5.85 -5.68
CA PRO A 36 7.27 4.85 -4.65
C PRO A 36 6.13 3.85 -4.60
N MET A 37 6.42 2.68 -4.06
CA MET A 37 5.42 1.77 -3.52
C MET A 37 5.28 2.03 -2.03
N ILE A 38 4.05 2.08 -1.54
CA ILE A 38 3.73 2.36 -0.14
C ILE A 38 2.88 1.23 0.43
N VAL A 39 3.23 0.79 1.62
CA VAL A 39 2.46 -0.14 2.44
C VAL A 39 1.87 0.62 3.61
N GLY A 40 0.56 0.50 3.81
CA GLY A 40 -0.15 0.98 5.00
C GLY A 40 -0.27 -0.11 6.04
N ALA A 41 -0.23 0.28 7.31
CA ALA A 41 -0.48 -0.58 8.46
C ALA A 41 -1.42 0.12 9.45
N VAL A 42 -2.51 -0.53 9.83
CA VAL A 42 -3.51 0.01 10.77
C VAL A 42 -3.75 -1.00 11.88
N VAL A 43 -3.53 -0.58 13.12
CA VAL A 43 -3.64 -1.43 14.32
C VAL A 43 -4.97 -1.22 15.00
N LEU A 44 -5.62 -2.34 15.36
CA LEU A 44 -6.81 -2.38 16.18
C LEU A 44 -6.56 -3.18 17.48
N THR A 45 -7.05 -2.65 18.59
CA THR A 45 -7.04 -3.30 19.91
C THR A 45 -8.44 -3.57 20.45
N ASN A 46 -9.46 -3.12 19.74
CA ASN A 46 -10.87 -3.34 20.05
C ASN A 46 -11.71 -3.35 18.76
N ALA A 47 -12.94 -3.81 18.85
CA ALA A 47 -13.88 -3.93 17.74
C ALA A 47 -14.83 -2.71 17.62
N THR A 48 -14.34 -1.51 17.92
CA THR A 48 -15.13 -0.28 17.72
C THR A 48 -15.47 -0.12 16.24
N ALA A 49 -16.72 0.26 15.94
CA ALA A 49 -17.18 0.42 14.58
C ALA A 49 -16.31 1.43 13.81
N PRO A 50 -15.89 1.10 12.58
CA PRO A 50 -15.11 2.01 11.75
C PRO A 50 -15.97 3.20 11.29
N PRO A 51 -15.34 4.30 10.78
CA PRO A 51 -16.07 5.38 10.14
C PRO A 51 -17.04 4.87 9.07
N ALA A 52 -18.29 5.34 9.08
CA ALA A 52 -19.40 4.80 8.26
C ALA A 52 -19.14 4.85 6.75
N SER A 53 -18.28 5.75 6.29
CA SER A 53 -17.89 5.90 4.88
C SER A 53 -16.70 5.04 4.48
N LEU A 54 -16.13 4.23 5.40
CA LEU A 54 -15.02 3.34 5.08
C LEU A 54 -15.47 2.26 4.08
N ASN A 55 -14.76 2.17 2.97
CA ASN A 55 -14.97 1.19 1.92
C ASN A 55 -13.63 0.95 1.18
N ASP A 56 -13.60 0.01 0.24
CA ASP A 56 -12.48 -0.17 -0.69
C ASP A 56 -12.02 1.19 -1.24
N SER A 57 -10.75 1.51 -1.07
CA SER A 57 -10.17 2.80 -1.48
C SER A 57 -10.34 3.10 -2.97
N LYS A 58 -10.49 2.05 -3.80
CA LYS A 58 -10.71 2.16 -5.26
C LYS A 58 -12.13 2.61 -5.61
N LEU A 59 -13.10 2.36 -4.71
CA LEU A 59 -14.50 2.78 -4.86
C LEU A 59 -14.73 4.22 -4.36
N LEU A 60 -13.78 4.79 -3.63
CA LEU A 60 -13.85 6.14 -3.10
C LEU A 60 -13.23 7.15 -4.08
N THR A 61 -13.85 8.31 -4.21
CA THR A 61 -13.22 9.45 -4.90
C THR A 61 -12.00 9.96 -4.12
N PRO A 62 -11.06 10.68 -4.75
CA PRO A 62 -9.93 11.30 -4.03
C PRO A 62 -10.38 12.13 -2.83
N MET A 63 -11.41 12.96 -2.99
CA MET A 63 -11.95 13.81 -1.93
C MET A 63 -12.53 12.99 -0.76
N GLN A 64 -13.23 11.90 -1.05
CA GLN A 64 -13.75 10.99 -0.01
C GLN A 64 -12.62 10.31 0.75
N ARG A 65 -11.54 9.87 0.07
CA ARG A 65 -10.37 9.30 0.74
C ARG A 65 -9.68 10.30 1.66
N GLU A 66 -9.49 11.54 1.18
CA GLU A 66 -8.89 12.61 2.00
C GLU A 66 -9.75 12.95 3.23
N ALA A 67 -11.07 13.00 3.07
CA ALA A 67 -11.99 13.24 4.18
C ALA A 67 -12.00 12.11 5.23
N LEU A 68 -11.62 10.89 4.84
CA LEU A 68 -11.51 9.74 5.73
C LEU A 68 -10.20 9.71 6.53
N GLU A 69 -9.16 10.42 6.12
CA GLU A 69 -7.82 10.30 6.72
C GLU A 69 -7.84 10.56 8.23
N ASP A 70 -8.35 11.71 8.68
CA ASP A 70 -8.39 12.04 10.10
C ASP A 70 -9.34 11.15 10.92
N PRO A 71 -10.58 10.84 10.46
CA PRO A 71 -11.43 9.85 11.11
C PRO A 71 -10.76 8.47 11.31
N LEU A 72 -10.00 7.98 10.31
CA LEU A 72 -9.30 6.71 10.42
C LEU A 72 -8.13 6.75 11.39
N ARG A 73 -7.38 7.86 11.42
CA ARG A 73 -6.28 8.08 12.38
C ARG A 73 -6.77 8.12 13.83
N ILE A 74 -7.97 8.67 14.07
CA ILE A 74 -8.58 8.73 15.40
C ILE A 74 -9.14 7.37 15.79
N TRP A 75 -9.72 6.64 14.84
CA TRP A 75 -10.35 5.33 15.09
C TRP A 75 -9.32 4.23 15.36
N ALA A 76 -8.20 4.23 14.68
CA ALA A 76 -7.13 3.24 14.85
C ALA A 76 -6.43 3.41 16.21
N ALA A 77 -6.04 2.31 16.83
CA ALA A 77 -5.18 2.33 18.03
C ALA A 77 -3.76 2.86 17.67
N ASP A 78 -3.29 2.54 16.47
CA ASP A 78 -2.08 3.10 15.85
C ASP A 78 -2.12 2.90 14.34
N TRP A 79 -1.31 3.63 13.62
CA TRP A 79 -1.19 3.49 12.18
C TRP A 79 0.17 4.01 11.67
N SER A 80 0.57 3.52 10.53
CA SER A 80 1.81 3.94 9.89
C SER A 80 1.79 3.68 8.38
N VAL A 81 2.78 4.20 7.70
CA VAL A 81 3.09 3.85 6.31
C VAL A 81 4.59 3.63 6.14
N GLY A 82 4.94 2.60 5.40
CA GLY A 82 6.31 2.35 4.96
C GLY A 82 6.41 2.49 3.45
N SER A 83 7.52 2.99 2.94
CA SER A 83 7.71 3.22 1.52
C SER A 83 9.03 2.65 1.02
N VAL A 84 9.06 2.30 -0.26
CA VAL A 84 10.26 2.00 -1.04
C VAL A 84 10.24 2.81 -2.32
N SER A 85 11.40 3.33 -2.70
CA SER A 85 11.59 4.14 -3.90
C SER A 85 11.61 3.28 -5.17
N ALA A 86 11.56 3.92 -6.34
CA ALA A 86 11.73 3.24 -7.61
C ALA A 86 13.10 2.54 -7.71
N ALA A 87 14.17 3.20 -7.26
CA ALA A 87 15.51 2.62 -7.26
C ALA A 87 15.64 1.38 -6.36
N GLU A 88 15.00 1.39 -5.17
CA GLU A 88 14.97 0.23 -4.28
C GLU A 88 14.16 -0.94 -4.89
N ILE A 89 13.07 -0.63 -5.60
CA ILE A 89 12.30 -1.65 -6.34
C ILE A 89 13.15 -2.28 -7.45
N ASP A 90 13.92 -1.47 -8.18
CA ASP A 90 14.83 -1.93 -9.23
C ASP A 90 15.96 -2.78 -8.67
N ALA A 91 16.51 -2.39 -7.51
CA ALA A 91 17.61 -3.10 -6.86
C ALA A 91 17.19 -4.45 -6.25
N TRP A 92 16.02 -4.51 -5.61
CA TRP A 92 15.60 -5.68 -4.82
C TRP A 92 14.52 -6.53 -5.48
N GLY A 93 13.93 -6.05 -6.55
CA GLY A 93 12.75 -6.64 -7.16
C GLY A 93 11.48 -6.45 -6.30
N LEU A 94 10.34 -6.62 -6.94
CA LEU A 94 9.04 -6.26 -6.39
C LEU A 94 8.70 -6.95 -5.06
N ARG A 95 9.01 -8.25 -4.93
CA ARG A 95 8.63 -9.03 -3.73
C ARG A 95 9.40 -8.61 -2.50
N LEU A 96 10.71 -8.41 -2.63
CA LEU A 96 11.54 -8.01 -1.51
C LEU A 96 11.26 -6.54 -1.15
N ALA A 97 11.10 -5.68 -2.13
CA ALA A 97 10.71 -4.28 -1.92
C ALA A 97 9.37 -4.16 -1.16
N LEU A 98 8.37 -5.00 -1.47
CA LEU A 98 7.11 -5.09 -0.71
C LEU A 98 7.35 -5.46 0.76
N ALA A 99 8.16 -6.48 1.01
CA ALA A 99 8.47 -6.92 2.37
C ALA A 99 9.23 -5.85 3.17
N VAL A 100 10.16 -5.13 2.51
CA VAL A 100 10.87 -4.00 3.12
C VAL A 100 9.92 -2.85 3.45
N ALA A 101 9.02 -2.49 2.52
CA ALA A 101 8.03 -1.45 2.77
C ALA A 101 7.11 -1.82 3.95
N ALA A 102 6.67 -3.09 4.05
CA ALA A 102 5.88 -3.57 5.17
C ALA A 102 6.67 -3.56 6.48
N THR A 103 7.93 -3.99 6.47
CA THR A 103 8.81 -3.92 7.65
C THR A 103 8.94 -2.47 8.12
N ARG A 104 9.20 -1.52 7.23
CA ARG A 104 9.26 -0.09 7.55
C ARG A 104 7.94 0.45 8.14
N ALA A 105 6.80 -0.01 7.61
CA ALA A 105 5.51 0.36 8.18
C ALA A 105 5.37 -0.19 9.61
N LEU A 106 5.65 -1.48 9.83
CA LEU A 106 5.52 -2.12 11.13
C LEU A 106 6.51 -1.57 12.17
N ASP A 107 7.74 -1.22 11.75
CA ASP A 107 8.75 -0.60 12.63
C ASP A 107 8.34 0.78 13.13
N ALA A 108 7.59 1.53 12.32
CA ALA A 108 7.11 2.85 12.66
C ALA A 108 5.92 2.85 13.64
N LEU A 109 5.29 1.68 13.88
CA LEU A 109 4.21 1.54 14.85
C LEU A 109 4.74 1.61 16.28
N ARG A 110 4.02 2.32 17.15
CA ARG A 110 4.24 2.36 18.60
C ARG A 110 3.54 1.20 19.31
N VAL A 111 2.38 0.78 18.80
CA VAL A 111 1.62 -0.37 19.29
C VAL A 111 2.05 -1.62 18.51
N ARG A 112 2.69 -2.58 19.18
CA ARG A 112 3.21 -3.80 18.55
C ARG A 112 2.08 -4.79 18.26
N PRO A 113 1.86 -5.18 17.00
CA PRO A 113 0.86 -6.18 16.65
C PRO A 113 1.32 -7.58 17.01
N SER A 114 0.35 -8.45 17.35
CA SER A 114 0.56 -9.89 17.56
C SER A 114 0.13 -10.74 16.36
N VAL A 115 -0.77 -10.21 15.52
CA VAL A 115 -1.26 -10.88 14.32
C VAL A 115 -1.51 -9.88 13.19
N ALA A 116 -1.24 -10.30 11.94
CA ALA A 116 -1.45 -9.49 10.74
C ALA A 116 -2.56 -10.07 9.85
N LEU A 117 -3.42 -9.20 9.33
CA LEU A 117 -4.33 -9.45 8.22
C LEU A 117 -3.77 -8.71 6.99
N ILE A 118 -3.51 -9.42 5.89
CA ILE A 118 -2.82 -8.87 4.73
C ILE A 118 -3.74 -8.98 3.50
N ASP A 119 -3.88 -7.90 2.74
CA ASP A 119 -4.63 -7.96 1.48
C ASP A 119 -3.99 -8.90 0.46
N GLY A 120 -4.84 -9.59 -0.30
CA GLY A 120 -4.42 -10.46 -1.40
C GLY A 120 -4.14 -11.91 -0.98
N SER A 121 -3.41 -12.62 -1.84
CA SER A 121 -3.09 -14.05 -1.69
C SER A 121 -1.63 -14.32 -1.30
N PHE A 122 -0.82 -13.27 -1.18
CA PHE A 122 0.61 -13.39 -0.93
C PHE A 122 0.98 -12.76 0.43
N ASN A 123 1.63 -13.56 1.29
CA ASN A 123 2.16 -13.05 2.56
C ASN A 123 3.45 -12.25 2.30
N LEU A 124 3.31 -10.93 2.19
CA LEU A 124 4.42 -10.02 1.92
C LEU A 124 5.48 -9.95 3.05
N LEU A 125 5.16 -10.40 4.27
CA LEU A 125 6.15 -10.48 5.36
C LEU A 125 7.12 -11.67 5.21
N ARG A 126 6.83 -12.62 4.32
CA ARG A 126 7.62 -13.84 4.04
C ARG A 126 8.26 -13.81 2.65
N ALA A 127 8.83 -12.68 2.23
CA ALA A 127 9.56 -12.65 0.97
C ALA A 127 10.71 -13.68 0.96
N PRO A 128 10.97 -14.35 -0.18
CA PRO A 128 12.08 -15.30 -0.30
C PRO A 128 13.41 -14.60 -0.01
N GLN A 129 14.29 -15.27 0.78
CA GLN A 129 15.64 -14.78 1.05
C GLN A 129 16.59 -14.92 -0.15
N ASP A 130 16.19 -15.71 -1.14
CA ASP A 130 17.07 -16.19 -2.22
C ASP A 130 17.17 -15.25 -3.41
N ILE A 131 16.47 -14.11 -3.37
CA ILE A 131 16.56 -13.12 -4.44
C ILE A 131 17.81 -12.26 -4.19
N ARG A 132 18.96 -12.82 -4.44
CA ARG A 132 20.22 -12.08 -4.60
C ARG A 132 20.26 -11.48 -6.00
N PHE A 133 19.63 -10.34 -6.20
CA PHE A 133 20.03 -9.46 -7.28
C PHE A 133 21.24 -8.66 -6.77
N GLY A 134 22.38 -8.87 -7.35
CA GLY A 134 23.74 -8.42 -7.09
C GLY A 134 24.00 -6.98 -6.64
N VAL A 135 23.24 -6.42 -5.70
CA VAL A 135 23.39 -5.06 -5.19
C VAL A 135 23.03 -5.05 -3.72
N GLU A 136 23.71 -4.22 -2.95
CA GLU A 136 23.57 -3.89 -1.53
C GLU A 136 22.59 -4.75 -0.69
N ALA A 137 23.09 -5.27 0.44
CA ALA A 137 22.30 -6.11 1.34
C ALA A 137 20.93 -5.46 1.64
N ALA A 138 19.85 -6.13 1.24
CA ALA A 138 18.52 -5.70 1.62
C ALA A 138 18.42 -5.64 3.15
N PRO A 139 17.63 -4.68 3.70
CA PRO A 139 17.40 -4.59 5.13
C PRO A 139 16.87 -5.91 5.71
N GLU A 140 17.18 -6.17 6.96
CA GLU A 140 16.64 -7.32 7.68
C GLU A 140 15.11 -7.24 7.77
N LEU A 141 14.43 -8.35 7.52
CA LEU A 141 12.97 -8.44 7.63
C LEU A 141 12.60 -8.95 9.03
N THR A 142 12.40 -8.04 9.97
CA THR A 142 12.15 -8.33 11.38
C THR A 142 10.84 -9.06 11.68
N TYR A 143 9.82 -8.93 10.82
CA TYR A 143 8.46 -9.46 11.05
C TYR A 143 8.14 -10.79 10.37
N ARG A 144 9.15 -11.55 9.97
CA ARG A 144 8.96 -12.87 9.32
C ARG A 144 8.22 -13.88 10.17
N THR A 145 8.35 -13.78 11.49
CA THR A 145 7.72 -14.66 12.48
C THR A 145 6.35 -14.18 12.94
N LEU A 146 5.94 -12.96 12.57
CA LEU A 146 4.61 -12.46 12.90
C LEU A 146 3.54 -13.38 12.28
N SER A 147 2.59 -13.84 13.11
CA SER A 147 1.45 -14.60 12.62
C SER A 147 0.66 -13.76 11.62
N ALA A 148 0.38 -14.31 10.44
CA ALA A 148 -0.28 -13.56 9.38
C ALA A 148 -1.23 -14.42 8.57
N SER A 149 -2.41 -13.86 8.26
CA SER A 149 -3.40 -14.42 7.34
C SER A 149 -3.57 -13.50 6.13
N THR A 150 -3.54 -14.09 4.94
CA THR A 150 -3.84 -13.38 3.69
C THR A 150 -5.32 -13.47 3.37
N ILE A 151 -5.93 -12.35 2.96
CA ILE A 151 -7.36 -12.27 2.68
C ILE A 151 -7.54 -11.66 1.29
N VAL A 152 -8.00 -12.49 0.35
CA VAL A 152 -8.31 -12.03 -1.02
C VAL A 152 -9.42 -11.00 -0.98
N LYS A 153 -9.18 -9.82 -1.58
CA LYS A 153 -10.04 -8.63 -1.49
C LYS A 153 -10.28 -8.23 -0.03
N GLY A 154 -9.22 -8.24 0.76
CA GLY A 154 -9.25 -7.88 2.18
C GLY A 154 -9.70 -6.43 2.40
N ASP A 155 -9.37 -5.53 1.49
CA ASP A 155 -9.82 -4.14 1.44
C ASP A 155 -11.36 -3.97 1.38
N GLN A 156 -12.09 -5.02 0.98
CA GLN A 156 -13.56 -5.07 0.95
C GLN A 156 -14.16 -5.88 2.12
N ARG A 157 -13.34 -6.55 2.93
CA ARG A 157 -13.77 -7.55 3.91
C ARG A 157 -13.24 -7.32 5.33
N CYS A 158 -12.21 -6.51 5.48
CA CYS A 158 -11.53 -6.23 6.74
C CYS A 158 -11.38 -4.72 6.94
N ALA A 159 -11.90 -4.19 8.03
CA ALA A 159 -11.86 -2.75 8.32
C ALA A 159 -10.42 -2.24 8.47
N SER A 160 -9.55 -3.02 9.11
CA SER A 160 -8.13 -2.68 9.28
C SER A 160 -7.38 -2.61 7.94
N ILE A 161 -7.65 -3.55 7.02
CA ILE A 161 -7.06 -3.56 5.67
C ILE A 161 -7.60 -2.39 4.84
N ALA A 162 -8.93 -2.16 4.85
CA ALA A 162 -9.55 -1.03 4.15
C ALA A 162 -8.98 0.31 4.61
N ALA A 163 -8.80 0.49 5.92
CA ALA A 163 -8.19 1.69 6.49
C ALA A 163 -6.72 1.85 6.06
N ALA A 164 -5.93 0.78 6.08
CA ALA A 164 -4.56 0.76 5.60
C ALA A 164 -4.47 1.17 4.12
N SER A 165 -5.38 0.63 3.27
CA SER A 165 -5.53 0.98 1.86
C SER A 165 -5.76 2.48 1.65
N VAL A 166 -6.73 3.06 2.37
CA VAL A 166 -7.06 4.48 2.26
C VAL A 166 -5.88 5.35 2.68
N LEU A 167 -5.27 5.10 3.84
CA LEU A 167 -4.14 5.90 4.35
C LEU A 167 -2.91 5.82 3.44
N ALA A 168 -2.56 4.62 2.97
CA ALA A 168 -1.49 4.43 2.01
C ALA A 168 -1.76 5.17 0.68
N LYS A 169 -3.00 5.09 0.18
CA LYS A 169 -3.43 5.73 -1.07
C LYS A 169 -3.37 7.26 -0.98
N VAL A 170 -3.89 7.84 0.10
CA VAL A 170 -3.82 9.29 0.32
C VAL A 170 -2.37 9.75 0.38
N ARG A 171 -1.52 9.06 1.12
CA ARG A 171 -0.09 9.39 1.23
C ARG A 171 0.61 9.33 -0.12
N ARG A 172 0.39 8.27 -0.89
CA ARG A 172 1.01 8.10 -2.20
C ARG A 172 0.53 9.12 -3.21
N ASP A 173 -0.77 9.38 -3.28
CA ASP A 173 -1.33 10.32 -4.24
C ASP A 173 -0.81 11.74 -4.02
N ARG A 174 -0.63 12.17 -2.76
CA ARG A 174 0.01 13.46 -2.43
C ARG A 174 1.47 13.51 -2.88
N LEU A 175 2.23 12.44 -2.66
CA LEU A 175 3.62 12.37 -3.14
C LEU A 175 3.70 12.47 -4.67
N MET A 176 2.78 11.82 -5.39
CA MET A 176 2.77 11.89 -6.86
C MET A 176 2.37 13.28 -7.36
N VAL A 177 1.48 13.98 -6.66
CA VAL A 177 1.15 15.39 -6.96
C VAL A 177 2.35 16.31 -6.70
N GLU A 178 3.10 16.07 -5.63
CA GLU A 178 4.30 16.84 -5.34
C GLU A 178 5.40 16.63 -6.40
N LEU A 179 5.63 15.40 -6.79
CA LEU A 179 6.59 15.07 -7.86
C LEU A 179 6.18 15.68 -9.20
N ASP A 180 4.89 15.76 -9.50
CA ASP A 180 4.37 16.37 -10.73
C ASP A 180 4.76 17.85 -10.87
N ARG A 181 5.00 18.57 -9.78
CA ARG A 181 5.46 19.97 -9.81
C ARG A 181 6.83 20.13 -10.46
N HIS A 182 7.67 19.09 -10.36
CA HIS A 182 9.03 19.09 -10.91
C HIS A 182 9.12 18.32 -12.25
N PHE A 183 8.09 17.51 -12.58
CA PHE A 183 8.06 16.61 -13.73
C PHE A 183 6.69 16.64 -14.39
N ALA A 184 6.16 17.83 -14.65
CA ALA A 184 4.78 18.04 -15.12
C ALA A 184 4.47 17.37 -16.47
N GLU A 185 5.50 17.12 -17.30
CA GLU A 185 5.39 16.47 -18.58
C GLU A 185 4.82 15.05 -18.49
N TYR A 186 5.09 14.33 -17.38
CA TYR A 186 4.60 12.96 -17.17
C TYR A 186 3.16 12.87 -16.65
N GLY A 187 2.58 13.98 -16.16
CA GLY A 187 1.19 14.07 -15.71
C GLY A 187 0.88 13.22 -14.47
N TRP A 188 1.84 13.10 -13.56
CA TRP A 188 1.71 12.26 -12.35
C TRP A 188 0.66 12.75 -11.37
N SER A 189 0.30 14.02 -11.39
CA SER A 189 -0.83 14.56 -10.63
C SER A 189 -2.17 13.90 -11.00
N SER A 190 -2.29 13.43 -12.25
CA SER A 190 -3.49 12.72 -12.74
C SER A 190 -3.29 11.21 -12.70
N ASN A 191 -2.29 10.69 -13.41
CA ASN A 191 -2.10 9.25 -13.61
C ASN A 191 -1.41 8.52 -12.44
N LYS A 192 -0.92 9.25 -11.43
CA LYS A 192 -0.24 8.72 -10.24
C LYS A 192 0.92 7.75 -10.54
N GLY A 193 1.59 7.96 -11.70
CA GLY A 193 2.71 7.14 -12.15
C GLY A 193 2.32 5.84 -12.85
N TYR A 194 1.03 5.58 -13.06
CA TYR A 194 0.58 4.41 -13.82
C TYR A 194 0.70 4.64 -15.34
N GLY A 195 0.68 3.55 -16.12
CA GLY A 195 0.89 3.54 -17.57
C GLY A 195 -0.26 4.11 -18.40
N ALA A 196 -0.73 5.31 -18.06
CA ALA A 196 -1.69 6.05 -18.88
C ALA A 196 -1.04 6.55 -20.18
N LYS A 197 -1.82 6.74 -21.25
CA LYS A 197 -1.34 7.17 -22.57
C LYS A 197 -0.38 8.37 -22.51
N ARG A 198 -0.79 9.44 -21.82
CA ARG A 198 0.04 10.64 -21.64
C ARG A 198 1.39 10.32 -20.96
N HIS A 199 1.39 9.44 -19.96
CA HIS A 199 2.62 9.06 -19.25
C HIS A 199 3.56 8.29 -20.18
N MET A 200 3.04 7.36 -20.97
CA MET A 200 3.82 6.60 -21.96
C MET A 200 4.38 7.49 -23.05
N GLU A 201 3.60 8.42 -23.59
CA GLU A 201 4.04 9.42 -24.55
C GLU A 201 5.17 10.29 -24.00
N ALA A 202 5.07 10.71 -22.73
CA ALA A 202 6.09 11.49 -22.05
C ALA A 202 7.39 10.69 -21.87
N ILE A 203 7.31 9.42 -21.44
CA ILE A 203 8.49 8.54 -21.34
C ILE A 203 9.16 8.38 -22.70
N HIS A 204 8.38 8.19 -23.77
CA HIS A 204 8.93 8.06 -25.11
C HIS A 204 9.64 9.35 -25.58
N ARG A 205 9.08 10.51 -25.26
CA ARG A 205 9.59 11.81 -25.71
C ARG A 205 10.76 12.33 -24.88
N PHE A 206 10.70 12.17 -23.55
CA PHE A 206 11.64 12.79 -22.61
C PHE A 206 12.54 11.77 -21.89
N GLY A 207 12.29 10.47 -22.10
CA GLY A 207 13.00 9.39 -21.39
C GLY A 207 12.42 9.13 -19.99
N GLN A 208 13.09 8.23 -19.28
CA GLN A 208 12.78 7.90 -17.89
C GLN A 208 13.57 8.80 -16.93
N THR A 209 12.95 9.21 -15.84
CA THR A 209 13.61 9.95 -14.74
C THR A 209 14.06 8.99 -13.65
N VAL A 210 14.78 9.48 -12.64
CA VAL A 210 15.16 8.74 -11.41
C VAL A 210 13.97 8.22 -10.59
N HIS A 211 12.77 8.69 -10.88
CA HIS A 211 11.53 8.22 -10.24
C HIS A 211 10.83 7.09 -11.00
N HIS A 212 11.30 6.75 -12.20
CA HIS A 212 10.79 5.59 -12.95
C HIS A 212 11.46 4.29 -12.49
N ARG A 213 10.75 3.19 -12.66
CA ARG A 213 11.24 1.84 -12.39
C ARG A 213 11.90 1.29 -13.64
N HIS A 214 13.21 1.44 -13.73
CA HIS A 214 14.00 1.10 -14.92
C HIS A 214 14.05 -0.40 -15.25
N SER A 215 13.87 -1.26 -14.23
CA SER A 215 13.82 -2.71 -14.39
C SER A 215 12.50 -3.22 -15.01
N TRP A 216 11.51 -2.34 -15.18
CA TRP A 216 10.20 -2.73 -15.70
C TRP A 216 10.15 -2.60 -17.21
N HIS A 217 9.57 -3.64 -17.86
CA HIS A 217 9.31 -3.56 -19.28
C HIS A 217 8.19 -2.54 -19.55
N LEU A 218 8.50 -1.53 -20.33
CA LEU A 218 7.50 -0.59 -20.79
C LEU A 218 6.64 -1.26 -21.87
N PRO A 219 5.31 -1.12 -21.83
CA PRO A 219 4.46 -1.57 -22.93
C PRO A 219 4.88 -0.89 -24.24
N GLU A 220 4.96 -1.64 -25.33
CA GLU A 220 5.18 -1.06 -26.65
C GLU A 220 4.02 -0.10 -26.98
N MET A 221 4.36 1.09 -27.46
CA MET A 221 3.33 2.01 -27.97
C MET A 221 2.81 1.44 -29.28
N ILE A 222 1.53 1.08 -29.31
CA ILE A 222 0.85 0.75 -30.56
C ILE A 222 0.72 2.07 -31.33
N THR A 223 1.61 2.30 -32.29
CA THR A 223 1.47 3.37 -33.27
C THR A 223 0.37 2.95 -34.23
N ASN A 224 -0.84 3.53 -34.07
CA ASN A 224 -1.89 3.45 -35.07
C ASN A 224 -1.60 4.48 -36.17
#